data_ae10e16b8009cd117e97f77b3084a087
#
_entry.id   ae10e16b8009cd117e97f77b3084a087
#
_cell.length_a   1.000
_cell.length_b   1.000
_cell.length_c   1.000
_cell.angle_alpha   90.00
_cell.angle_beta   90.00
_cell.angle_gamma   90.00
#
_symmetry.space_group_name_H-M   'P 1'
#
loop_
_entity.id
_entity.type
_entity.pdbx_description
1 polymer ?
#
loop_
_entity_poly.entity_id
_entity_poly.type
_entity_poly.pdbx_seq_one_letter_code
_entity_poly.pdbx_strand_id
1 'polypeptide(L)'
;MDQIIDFFQKLFNPSGFPARWNCGKGWTDFHGWLYIISDLLIWSAYFAIPLLIVSYITKRKDVRFHKVYFLFAGFILTCGITHLLDAVVFWYPVYRLSAMALLATGIISWLTVYHLIKLLPVAFTLKTSEELEAEVEMRKLVEIHLEAKIAQMNEAQTIAIMGSWEWDVVNNKLSWSASMYRIYDLLPFSEEISYERYLSLTHPDDKSFLDNAIKQAFADKKFIDFYHRILTPAGNVKTLQAKGEIVVDSEGQVVKMIGTGQDVSEQKKIDHELLIKSHDLQEINTELQKFAYVASHDLQEPLRKIKTYLSRLENENETLQKDQKSLDYINKIKSSASRMQQLMLDILDYSRLTSASVVFEKTDLFELIQSILIDMEISIQNTEAIISVGSLPIIDANESQFSQLFQNLIANAIKFRKPGEAPKVEINAELINGLEVNIQQIKTHYKFSGWDEKNYWDKEQFCKLTVRDKGIGLAPEYYERIFTAFERLHNLSQYEGTGIGLAICKKIVEFHHGNISVECSENGTVFTVIIPSSQSNFRGRMAS
;
A
#
# COMPACT_ATOMS: atom_id res chain seq x y z
N MET A 1 13.43 -94.49 -18.34
CA MET A 1 12.09 -94.04 -18.87
C MET A 1 11.01 -95.05 -18.39
N ASP A 2 11.30 -96.31 -18.44
CA ASP A 2 10.30 -97.39 -18.01
C ASP A 2 9.80 -97.29 -16.58
N GLN A 3 10.63 -96.92 -15.60
CA GLN A 3 10.24 -96.75 -14.24
C GLN A 3 9.28 -95.54 -14.01
N ILE A 4 9.42 -94.47 -14.80
CA ILE A 4 8.53 -93.31 -14.75
C ILE A 4 7.18 -93.67 -15.36
N ILE A 5 7.17 -94.39 -16.48
CA ILE A 5 5.96 -94.90 -17.15
C ILE A 5 5.22 -95.86 -16.25
N ASP A 6 5.92 -96.81 -15.67
CA ASP A 6 5.32 -97.77 -14.68
C ASP A 6 4.76 -97.08 -13.42
N PHE A 7 5.44 -96.03 -12.92
CA PHE A 7 4.99 -95.23 -11.82
C PHE A 7 3.63 -94.58 -12.13
N PHE A 8 3.48 -93.92 -13.26
CA PHE A 8 2.23 -93.26 -13.62
C PHE A 8 1.12 -94.22 -14.00
N GLN A 9 1.44 -95.34 -14.70
CA GLN A 9 0.45 -96.39 -15.00
C GLN A 9 -0.14 -97.03 -13.73
N LYS A 10 0.65 -97.14 -12.67
CA LYS A 10 0.24 -97.75 -11.38
C LYS A 10 -0.07 -96.72 -10.30
N LEU A 11 -0.32 -95.43 -10.68
CA LEU A 11 -0.52 -94.35 -9.70
C LEU A 11 -1.57 -94.59 -8.66
N PHE A 12 -2.66 -95.20 -9.06
CA PHE A 12 -3.80 -95.57 -8.15
C PHE A 12 -3.77 -97.02 -7.77
N ASN A 13 -2.83 -97.83 -8.22
CA ASN A 13 -2.72 -99.19 -7.90
C ASN A 13 -1.92 -99.38 -6.61
N PRO A 14 -2.54 -99.89 -5.52
CA PRO A 14 -1.88 -100.11 -4.23
C PRO A 14 -0.99 -101.37 -4.19
N SER A 15 -0.98 -102.22 -5.27
CA SER A 15 -0.20 -103.47 -5.28
C SER A 15 1.32 -103.18 -5.18
N GLY A 16 1.99 -103.98 -4.37
CA GLY A 16 3.41 -103.92 -4.09
C GLY A 16 3.85 -103.08 -2.91
N PHE A 17 2.92 -102.44 -2.22
CA PHE A 17 3.16 -101.73 -0.99
C PHE A 17 2.25 -102.20 0.14
N PRO A 18 2.76 -102.41 1.36
CA PRO A 18 1.93 -102.74 2.51
C PRO A 18 1.16 -101.51 3.02
N ALA A 19 -0.04 -101.76 3.59
CA ALA A 19 -0.74 -100.71 4.34
C ALA A 19 0.13 -100.25 5.51
N ARG A 20 0.01 -98.93 5.88
CA ARG A 20 0.88 -98.33 6.92
C ARG A 20 0.76 -99.01 8.25
N TRP A 21 -0.39 -99.58 8.56
CA TRP A 21 -0.57 -100.44 9.71
C TRP A 21 0.36 -101.64 9.72
N ASN A 22 0.70 -102.19 8.59
CA ASN A 22 1.49 -103.38 8.41
C ASN A 22 3.00 -103.10 8.23
N CYS A 23 3.40 -101.81 8.22
CA CYS A 23 4.78 -101.37 7.95
C CYS A 23 5.62 -101.29 9.22
N GLY A 24 5.65 -102.31 10.09
CA GLY A 24 6.61 -102.28 11.18
C GLY A 24 6.00 -102.81 12.53
N LYS A 25 6.87 -103.37 13.37
CA LYS A 25 6.49 -104.00 14.65
C LYS A 25 6.24 -102.95 15.80
N GLY A 26 6.08 -101.63 15.51
CA GLY A 26 6.05 -100.58 16.53
C GLY A 26 4.75 -99.76 16.66
N TRP A 27 3.79 -99.96 15.77
CA TRP A 27 2.54 -99.22 15.80
C TRP A 27 1.59 -99.80 16.85
N THR A 28 1.19 -99.07 17.87
CA THR A 28 0.07 -99.41 18.72
C THR A 28 -1.20 -98.79 18.13
N ASP A 29 -2.37 -99.43 18.44
CA ASP A 29 -3.66 -98.90 17.95
C ASP A 29 -3.85 -97.42 18.32
N PHE A 30 -3.48 -97.04 19.55
CA PHE A 30 -3.56 -95.65 19.98
C PHE A 30 -2.70 -94.69 19.13
N HIS A 31 -1.45 -95.06 18.83
CA HIS A 31 -0.54 -94.30 18.08
C HIS A 31 -1.02 -94.07 16.63
N GLY A 32 -1.50 -95.18 16.01
CA GLY A 32 -2.04 -95.11 14.65
C GLY A 32 -3.30 -94.22 14.55
N TRP A 33 -4.24 -94.42 15.47
CA TRP A 33 -5.45 -93.61 15.53
C TRP A 33 -5.15 -92.11 15.82
N LEU A 34 -4.18 -91.79 16.67
CA LEU A 34 -3.75 -90.43 16.94
C LEU A 34 -3.25 -89.74 15.66
N TYR A 35 -2.43 -90.43 14.82
CA TYR A 35 -2.00 -89.91 13.54
C TYR A 35 -3.17 -89.67 12.60
N ILE A 36 -4.04 -90.62 12.41
CA ILE A 36 -5.20 -90.53 11.50
C ILE A 36 -6.11 -89.39 11.91
N ILE A 37 -6.44 -89.29 13.19
CA ILE A 37 -7.30 -88.18 13.69
C ILE A 37 -6.61 -86.85 13.52
N SER A 38 -5.30 -86.77 13.78
CA SER A 38 -4.51 -85.51 13.56
C SER A 38 -4.49 -85.09 12.10
N ASP A 39 -4.21 -86.00 11.19
CA ASP A 39 -4.20 -85.72 9.74
C ASP A 39 -5.59 -85.32 9.24
N LEU A 40 -6.67 -85.96 9.71
CA LEU A 40 -8.04 -85.57 9.34
C LEU A 40 -8.43 -84.22 9.89
N LEU A 41 -8.00 -83.88 11.11
CA LEU A 41 -8.22 -82.56 11.68
C LEU A 41 -7.48 -81.48 10.87
N ILE A 42 -6.20 -81.72 10.53
CA ILE A 42 -5.42 -80.75 9.70
C ILE A 42 -6.04 -80.66 8.31
N TRP A 43 -6.43 -81.79 7.69
CA TRP A 43 -7.10 -81.73 6.38
C TRP A 43 -8.36 -80.93 6.39
N SER A 44 -9.23 -81.16 7.43
CA SER A 44 -10.51 -80.43 7.55
C SER A 44 -10.29 -78.87 7.65
N ALA A 45 -9.30 -78.45 8.42
CA ALA A 45 -8.94 -77.06 8.57
C ALA A 45 -8.38 -76.52 7.22
N TYR A 46 -7.49 -77.26 6.59
CA TYR A 46 -6.84 -76.88 5.29
C TYR A 46 -7.81 -76.95 4.10
N PHE A 47 -8.95 -77.53 4.24
CA PHE A 47 -10.05 -77.50 3.29
C PHE A 47 -10.97 -76.28 3.55
N ALA A 48 -11.27 -75.98 4.82
CA ALA A 48 -12.12 -74.88 5.18
C ALA A 48 -11.51 -73.50 4.92
N ILE A 49 -10.20 -73.33 5.19
CA ILE A 49 -9.50 -72.02 5.00
C ILE A 49 -9.53 -71.54 3.55
N PRO A 50 -9.19 -72.32 2.52
CA PRO A 50 -9.30 -71.93 1.13
C PRO A 50 -10.70 -71.51 0.70
N LEU A 51 -11.74 -72.24 1.19
CA LEU A 51 -13.13 -71.91 0.89
C LEU A 51 -13.52 -70.54 1.46
N LEU A 52 -13.06 -70.22 2.68
CA LEU A 52 -13.26 -68.90 3.27
C LEU A 52 -12.54 -67.83 2.50
N ILE A 53 -11.28 -68.02 2.10
CA ILE A 53 -10.49 -67.10 1.31
C ILE A 53 -11.18 -66.82 -0.04
N VAL A 54 -11.56 -67.87 -0.78
CA VAL A 54 -12.25 -67.74 -2.06
C VAL A 54 -13.60 -67.02 -1.91
N SER A 55 -14.39 -67.40 -0.89
CA SER A 55 -15.67 -66.72 -0.59
C SER A 55 -15.49 -65.24 -0.27
N TYR A 56 -14.44 -64.85 0.44
CA TYR A 56 -14.13 -63.45 0.74
C TYR A 56 -13.76 -62.66 -0.53
N ILE A 57 -12.88 -63.24 -1.35
CA ILE A 57 -12.40 -62.58 -2.58
C ILE A 57 -13.53 -62.42 -3.61
N THR A 58 -14.40 -63.41 -3.75
CA THR A 58 -15.51 -63.38 -4.73
C THR A 58 -16.61 -62.38 -4.34
N LYS A 59 -16.78 -62.07 -3.05
CA LYS A 59 -17.75 -61.10 -2.55
C LYS A 59 -17.27 -59.66 -2.64
N ARG A 60 -15.95 -59.38 -2.70
CA ARG A 60 -15.38 -58.04 -2.84
C ARG A 60 -14.75 -57.85 -4.21
N LYS A 61 -15.27 -56.89 -5.01
CA LYS A 61 -14.80 -56.57 -6.38
C LYS A 61 -13.51 -55.76 -6.39
N ASP A 62 -13.12 -55.16 -5.26
CA ASP A 62 -12.02 -54.20 -5.11
C ASP A 62 -10.76 -54.80 -4.45
N VAL A 63 -10.70 -56.15 -4.32
CA VAL A 63 -9.54 -56.80 -3.73
C VAL A 63 -8.34 -56.69 -4.67
N ARG A 64 -7.34 -55.91 -4.25
CA ARG A 64 -6.05 -55.87 -4.93
C ARG A 64 -5.31 -57.20 -4.72
N PHE A 65 -4.57 -57.67 -5.74
CA PHE A 65 -3.75 -58.88 -5.66
C PHE A 65 -4.51 -60.22 -5.55
N HIS A 66 -5.73 -60.31 -6.07
CA HIS A 66 -6.57 -61.50 -6.05
C HIS A 66 -5.85 -62.79 -6.48
N LYS A 67 -4.88 -62.71 -7.46
CA LYS A 67 -4.07 -63.85 -7.93
C LYS A 67 -3.25 -64.49 -6.81
N VAL A 68 -2.69 -63.71 -5.91
CA VAL A 68 -1.88 -64.20 -4.80
C VAL A 68 -2.74 -64.93 -3.76
N TYR A 69 -3.93 -64.43 -3.46
CA TYR A 69 -4.87 -65.11 -2.58
C TYR A 69 -5.32 -66.46 -3.16
N PHE A 70 -5.55 -66.55 -4.49
CA PHE A 70 -5.88 -67.82 -5.12
C PHE A 70 -4.72 -68.82 -5.06
N LEU A 71 -3.48 -68.38 -5.29
CA LEU A 71 -2.28 -69.19 -5.13
C LEU A 71 -2.12 -69.68 -3.69
N PHE A 72 -2.36 -68.81 -2.72
CA PHE A 72 -2.26 -69.16 -1.32
C PHE A 72 -3.38 -70.17 -0.90
N ALA A 73 -4.60 -69.96 -1.39
CA ALA A 73 -5.69 -70.92 -1.21
C ALA A 73 -5.36 -72.28 -1.86
N GLY A 74 -4.79 -72.30 -3.06
CA GLY A 74 -4.34 -73.51 -3.73
C GLY A 74 -3.23 -74.24 -2.97
N PHE A 75 -2.26 -73.50 -2.44
CA PHE A 75 -1.19 -74.05 -1.59
C PHE A 75 -1.77 -74.74 -0.33
N ILE A 76 -2.65 -74.05 0.41
CA ILE A 76 -3.27 -74.65 1.61
C ILE A 76 -4.08 -75.87 1.26
N LEU A 77 -4.83 -75.81 0.14
CA LEU A 77 -5.66 -76.98 -0.28
C LEU A 77 -4.79 -78.16 -0.66
N THR A 78 -3.67 -77.98 -1.38
CA THR A 78 -2.78 -79.08 -1.71
C THR A 78 -2.07 -79.66 -0.50
N CYS A 79 -1.70 -78.83 0.50
CA CYS A 79 -1.22 -79.31 1.78
C CYS A 79 -2.30 -80.16 2.52
N GLY A 80 -3.56 -79.70 2.47
CA GLY A 80 -4.67 -80.50 3.04
C GLY A 80 -4.83 -81.88 2.38
N ILE A 81 -4.72 -81.94 1.05
CA ILE A 81 -4.79 -83.25 0.31
C ILE A 81 -3.67 -84.22 0.73
N THR A 82 -2.45 -83.71 1.00
CA THR A 82 -1.36 -84.57 1.46
C THR A 82 -1.70 -85.23 2.84
N HIS A 83 -2.25 -84.45 3.74
CA HIS A 83 -2.71 -84.96 5.05
C HIS A 83 -3.87 -86.01 4.91
N LEU A 84 -4.82 -85.75 4.01
CA LEU A 84 -5.86 -86.71 3.70
C LEU A 84 -5.27 -88.04 3.19
N LEU A 85 -4.32 -87.95 2.22
CA LEU A 85 -3.68 -89.15 1.69
C LEU A 85 -2.84 -89.88 2.74
N ASP A 86 -2.20 -89.17 3.67
CA ASP A 86 -1.44 -89.78 4.76
C ASP A 86 -2.36 -90.54 5.74
N ALA A 87 -3.56 -90.07 5.99
CA ALA A 87 -4.58 -90.81 6.72
C ALA A 87 -5.06 -92.00 5.95
N VAL A 88 -5.33 -91.92 4.64
CA VAL A 88 -5.81 -93.01 3.78
C VAL A 88 -4.79 -94.12 3.63
N VAL A 89 -3.49 -93.81 3.61
CA VAL A 89 -2.39 -94.79 3.48
C VAL A 89 -2.37 -95.79 4.61
N PHE A 90 -2.98 -95.52 5.75
CA PHE A 90 -3.12 -96.50 6.84
C PHE A 90 -3.92 -97.75 6.43
N TRP A 91 -4.89 -97.58 5.51
CA TRP A 91 -5.72 -98.71 5.03
C TRP A 91 -5.41 -99.06 3.57
N TYR A 92 -5.23 -98.02 2.74
CA TYR A 92 -4.99 -98.10 1.31
C TYR A 92 -3.60 -97.57 0.96
N PRO A 93 -2.65 -98.41 0.59
CA PRO A 93 -1.27 -98.00 0.41
C PRO A 93 -1.04 -97.18 -0.90
N VAL A 94 -1.68 -95.98 -1.02
CA VAL A 94 -1.60 -95.10 -2.18
C VAL A 94 -0.35 -94.22 -2.14
N TYR A 95 0.82 -94.80 -1.81
CA TYR A 95 2.08 -94.08 -1.66
C TYR A 95 2.52 -93.32 -2.94
N ARG A 96 2.21 -93.84 -4.16
CA ARG A 96 2.51 -93.16 -5.39
C ARG A 96 1.69 -91.91 -5.55
N LEU A 97 0.41 -91.97 -5.20
CA LEU A 97 -0.46 -90.79 -5.25
C LEU A 97 -0.04 -89.72 -4.21
N SER A 98 0.33 -90.19 -2.98
CA SER A 98 0.85 -89.31 -1.94
C SER A 98 2.16 -88.60 -2.41
N ALA A 99 3.08 -89.36 -3.06
CA ALA A 99 4.30 -88.74 -3.62
C ALA A 99 4.00 -87.68 -4.70
N MET A 100 3.00 -87.91 -5.54
CA MET A 100 2.57 -86.93 -6.55
C MET A 100 1.92 -85.72 -5.88
N ALA A 101 1.11 -85.89 -4.85
CA ALA A 101 0.52 -84.75 -4.12
C ALA A 101 1.58 -83.93 -3.40
N LEU A 102 2.60 -84.54 -2.81
CA LEU A 102 3.73 -83.88 -2.19
C LEU A 102 4.53 -83.07 -3.20
N LEU A 103 4.80 -83.64 -4.40
CA LEU A 103 5.48 -82.91 -5.48
C LEU A 103 4.68 -81.72 -5.96
N ALA A 104 3.35 -81.88 -6.16
CA ALA A 104 2.46 -80.81 -6.57
C ALA A 104 2.42 -79.68 -5.50
N THR A 105 2.33 -80.05 -4.24
CA THR A 105 2.38 -79.11 -3.11
C THR A 105 3.70 -78.33 -3.08
N GLY A 106 4.84 -78.99 -3.31
CA GLY A 106 6.16 -78.36 -3.41
C GLY A 106 6.24 -77.32 -4.54
N ILE A 107 5.73 -77.67 -5.71
CA ILE A 107 5.69 -76.76 -6.88
C ILE A 107 4.82 -75.52 -6.56
N ILE A 108 3.62 -75.72 -6.04
CA ILE A 108 2.70 -74.62 -5.71
C ILE A 108 3.27 -73.75 -4.59
N SER A 109 3.96 -74.36 -3.61
CA SER A 109 4.66 -73.60 -2.55
C SER A 109 5.68 -72.62 -3.14
N TRP A 110 6.55 -73.11 -4.00
CA TRP A 110 7.58 -72.28 -4.63
C TRP A 110 6.99 -71.19 -5.56
N LEU A 111 5.93 -71.52 -6.28
CA LEU A 111 5.19 -70.52 -7.06
C LEU A 111 4.59 -69.43 -6.17
N THR A 112 4.05 -69.82 -5.03
CA THR A 112 3.46 -68.88 -4.05
C THR A 112 4.55 -67.95 -3.47
N VAL A 113 5.71 -68.50 -3.08
CA VAL A 113 6.87 -67.74 -2.60
C VAL A 113 7.36 -66.76 -3.66
N TYR A 114 7.52 -67.23 -4.90
CA TYR A 114 7.93 -66.35 -6.01
C TYR A 114 7.00 -65.15 -6.22
N HIS A 115 5.70 -65.40 -6.24
CA HIS A 115 4.70 -64.33 -6.38
C HIS A 115 4.66 -63.41 -5.16
N LEU A 116 4.87 -63.91 -3.96
CA LEU A 116 4.92 -63.15 -2.74
C LEU A 116 6.12 -62.18 -2.73
N ILE A 117 7.32 -62.65 -3.11
CA ILE A 117 8.53 -61.84 -3.21
C ILE A 117 8.33 -60.71 -4.22
N LYS A 118 7.69 -61.00 -5.35
CA LYS A 118 7.40 -60.00 -6.40
C LYS A 118 6.36 -58.95 -5.96
N LEU A 119 5.44 -59.32 -5.06
CA LEU A 119 4.39 -58.45 -4.56
C LEU A 119 4.85 -57.56 -3.41
N LEU A 120 5.79 -58.01 -2.60
CA LEU A 120 6.22 -57.36 -1.36
C LEU A 120 6.62 -55.87 -1.60
N PRO A 121 7.42 -55.51 -2.60
CA PRO A 121 7.80 -54.13 -2.86
C PRO A 121 6.59 -53.23 -3.17
N VAL A 122 5.62 -53.78 -3.91
CA VAL A 122 4.38 -53.04 -4.24
C VAL A 122 3.48 -52.86 -3.05
N ALA A 123 3.42 -53.87 -2.15
CA ALA A 123 2.62 -53.75 -0.92
C ALA A 123 3.18 -52.71 0.03
N PHE A 124 4.50 -52.57 0.12
CA PHE A 124 5.15 -51.52 0.94
C PHE A 124 5.02 -50.10 0.39
N THR A 125 4.70 -49.92 -0.91
CA THR A 125 4.45 -48.60 -1.49
C THR A 125 3.01 -48.13 -1.34
N LEU A 126 2.12 -48.96 -0.81
CA LEU A 126 0.74 -48.58 -0.55
C LEU A 126 0.67 -47.69 0.68
N LYS A 127 0.09 -46.49 0.52
CA LYS A 127 -0.19 -45.59 1.64
C LYS A 127 -1.14 -46.25 2.62
N THR A 128 -0.89 -46.01 3.89
CA THR A 128 -1.80 -46.44 4.95
C THR A 128 -3.13 -45.66 4.88
N SER A 129 -4.18 -46.19 5.50
CA SER A 129 -5.46 -45.45 5.57
C SER A 129 -5.31 -44.11 6.23
N GLU A 130 -4.46 -44.02 7.27
CA GLU A 130 -4.17 -42.77 7.97
C GLU A 130 -3.46 -41.73 7.05
N GLU A 131 -2.48 -42.18 6.27
CA GLU A 131 -1.78 -41.28 5.29
C GLU A 131 -2.72 -40.81 4.20
N LEU A 132 -3.65 -41.63 3.75
CA LEU A 132 -4.62 -41.26 2.72
C LEU A 132 -5.66 -40.28 3.28
N GLU A 133 -6.14 -40.51 4.49
CA GLU A 133 -7.05 -39.58 5.17
C GLU A 133 -6.40 -38.23 5.41
N ALA A 134 -5.13 -38.20 5.86
CA ALA A 134 -4.37 -36.97 6.03
C ALA A 134 -4.18 -36.23 4.71
N GLU A 135 -3.91 -36.92 3.59
CA GLU A 135 -3.79 -36.31 2.27
C GLU A 135 -5.13 -35.70 1.81
N VAL A 136 -6.24 -36.38 2.01
CA VAL A 136 -7.59 -35.91 1.68
C VAL A 136 -7.93 -34.66 2.49
N GLU A 137 -7.63 -34.66 3.79
CA GLU A 137 -7.86 -33.52 4.66
C GLU A 137 -7.00 -32.31 4.26
N MET A 138 -5.73 -32.56 3.97
CA MET A 138 -4.82 -31.50 3.46
C MET A 138 -5.32 -30.89 2.14
N ARG A 139 -5.78 -31.72 1.20
CA ARG A 139 -6.36 -31.22 -0.06
C ARG A 139 -7.59 -30.36 0.18
N LYS A 140 -8.49 -30.77 1.08
CA LYS A 140 -9.66 -29.96 1.44
C LYS A 140 -9.26 -28.61 2.05
N LEU A 141 -8.28 -28.59 2.94
CA LEU A 141 -7.77 -27.33 3.52
C LEU A 141 -7.18 -26.40 2.46
N VAL A 142 -6.40 -26.95 1.51
CA VAL A 142 -5.85 -26.17 0.39
C VAL A 142 -6.97 -25.62 -0.51
N GLU A 143 -8.00 -26.41 -0.79
CA GLU A 143 -9.14 -25.99 -1.61
C GLU A 143 -9.92 -24.85 -0.93
N ILE A 144 -10.25 -24.99 0.35
CA ILE A 144 -10.91 -23.94 1.14
C ILE A 144 -10.06 -22.66 1.18
N HIS A 145 -8.74 -22.82 1.38
CA HIS A 145 -7.84 -21.65 1.38
C HIS A 145 -7.78 -20.95 0.02
N LEU A 146 -7.76 -21.72 -1.06
CA LEU A 146 -7.77 -21.17 -2.43
C LEU A 146 -9.07 -20.44 -2.72
N GLU A 147 -10.22 -21.03 -2.37
CA GLU A 147 -11.53 -20.38 -2.53
C GLU A 147 -11.62 -19.07 -1.74
N ALA A 148 -11.13 -19.06 -0.50
CA ALA A 148 -11.07 -17.84 0.31
C ALA A 148 -10.19 -16.75 -0.33
N LYS A 149 -9.04 -17.13 -0.90
CA LYS A 149 -8.15 -16.20 -1.62
C LYS A 149 -8.78 -15.64 -2.89
N ILE A 150 -9.48 -16.47 -3.67
CA ILE A 150 -10.21 -16.03 -4.86
C ILE A 150 -11.33 -15.06 -4.46
N ALA A 151 -12.08 -15.36 -3.40
CA ALA A 151 -13.13 -14.48 -2.89
C ALA A 151 -12.56 -13.12 -2.44
N GLN A 152 -11.46 -13.12 -1.68
CA GLN A 152 -10.77 -11.91 -1.24
C GLN A 152 -10.29 -11.06 -2.43
N MET A 153 -9.72 -11.68 -3.45
CA MET A 153 -9.26 -10.98 -4.65
C MET A 153 -10.42 -10.37 -5.43
N ASN A 154 -11.53 -11.10 -5.58
CA ASN A 154 -12.73 -10.60 -6.24
C ASN A 154 -13.37 -9.42 -5.48
N GLU A 155 -13.37 -9.46 -4.15
CA GLU A 155 -13.84 -8.36 -3.32
C GLU A 155 -12.96 -7.12 -3.47
N ALA A 156 -11.63 -7.27 -3.43
CA ALA A 156 -10.69 -6.18 -3.66
C ALA A 156 -10.86 -5.54 -5.04
N GLN A 157 -11.06 -6.35 -6.10
CA GLN A 157 -11.35 -5.87 -7.44
C GLN A 157 -12.67 -5.08 -7.49
N THR A 158 -13.69 -5.53 -6.76
CA THR A 158 -15.00 -4.87 -6.71
C THR A 158 -14.90 -3.51 -6.00
N ILE A 159 -14.20 -3.44 -4.87
CA ILE A 159 -13.98 -2.19 -4.12
C ILE A 159 -13.18 -1.18 -4.97
N ALA A 160 -12.17 -1.64 -5.68
CA ALA A 160 -11.34 -0.82 -6.56
C ALA A 160 -12.03 -0.46 -7.89
N ILE A 161 -13.24 -0.94 -8.14
CA ILE A 161 -13.96 -0.86 -9.42
C ILE A 161 -13.04 -1.27 -10.58
N MET A 162 -12.32 -2.37 -10.38
CA MET A 162 -11.31 -2.89 -11.29
C MET A 162 -11.66 -4.32 -11.73
N GLY A 163 -11.46 -4.62 -13.00
CA GLY A 163 -11.56 -5.97 -13.54
C GLY A 163 -10.26 -6.40 -14.20
N SER A 164 -10.02 -7.70 -14.30
CA SER A 164 -8.91 -8.27 -15.07
C SER A 164 -9.41 -8.82 -16.40
N TRP A 165 -8.55 -8.74 -17.40
CA TRP A 165 -8.78 -9.27 -18.73
C TRP A 165 -7.56 -10.02 -19.24
N GLU A 166 -7.81 -10.99 -20.10
CA GLU A 166 -6.81 -11.79 -20.73
C GLU A 166 -7.21 -12.02 -22.18
N TRP A 167 -6.34 -11.71 -23.12
CA TRP A 167 -6.56 -11.93 -24.53
C TRP A 167 -5.57 -12.97 -25.09
N ASP A 168 -6.08 -14.14 -25.41
CA ASP A 168 -5.38 -15.13 -26.23
C ASP A 168 -5.43 -14.64 -27.69
N VAL A 169 -4.31 -14.13 -28.15
CA VAL A 169 -4.20 -13.52 -29.48
C VAL A 169 -4.28 -14.56 -30.57
N VAL A 170 -3.73 -15.76 -30.31
CA VAL A 170 -3.68 -16.86 -31.29
C VAL A 170 -5.08 -17.38 -31.60
N ASN A 171 -5.92 -17.53 -30.56
CA ASN A 171 -7.29 -18.05 -30.69
C ASN A 171 -8.34 -16.93 -30.78
N ASN A 172 -7.93 -15.65 -30.73
CA ASN A 172 -8.80 -14.46 -30.67
C ASN A 172 -9.85 -14.54 -29.56
N LYS A 173 -9.46 -15.08 -28.40
CA LYS A 173 -10.36 -15.25 -27.26
C LYS A 173 -10.01 -14.28 -26.14
N LEU A 174 -10.97 -13.38 -25.83
CA LEU A 174 -10.84 -12.43 -24.72
C LEU A 174 -11.60 -12.97 -23.50
N SER A 175 -10.92 -13.12 -22.39
CA SER A 175 -11.48 -13.59 -21.13
C SER A 175 -11.55 -12.43 -20.14
N TRP A 176 -12.72 -12.21 -19.52
CA TRP A 176 -12.94 -11.16 -18.54
C TRP A 176 -13.26 -11.73 -17.16
N SER A 177 -12.77 -11.07 -16.12
CA SER A 177 -13.25 -11.35 -14.76
C SER A 177 -14.69 -10.91 -14.57
N ALA A 178 -15.36 -11.45 -13.56
CA ALA A 178 -16.74 -11.05 -13.21
C ALA A 178 -16.87 -9.53 -12.97
N SER A 179 -15.84 -8.91 -12.39
CA SER A 179 -15.79 -7.46 -12.17
C SER A 179 -15.69 -6.68 -13.48
N MET A 180 -14.97 -7.20 -14.48
CA MET A 180 -14.88 -6.56 -15.79
C MET A 180 -16.27 -6.51 -16.48
N TYR A 181 -17.03 -7.61 -16.47
CA TYR A 181 -18.40 -7.60 -16.96
C TYR A 181 -19.27 -6.53 -16.26
N ARG A 182 -19.16 -6.39 -14.92
CA ARG A 182 -19.93 -5.38 -14.17
C ARG A 182 -19.55 -3.95 -14.55
N ILE A 183 -18.28 -3.66 -14.84
CA ILE A 183 -17.84 -2.34 -15.32
C ILE A 183 -18.57 -1.97 -16.60
N TYR A 184 -18.80 -2.96 -17.49
CA TYR A 184 -19.53 -2.78 -18.73
C TYR A 184 -21.06 -2.88 -18.59
N ASP A 185 -21.58 -2.97 -17.37
CA ASP A 185 -23.01 -3.19 -17.06
C ASP A 185 -23.56 -4.49 -17.71
N LEU A 186 -22.70 -5.52 -17.82
CA LEU A 186 -23.07 -6.85 -18.32
C LEU A 186 -23.17 -7.84 -17.16
N LEU A 187 -24.03 -8.85 -17.31
CA LEU A 187 -24.07 -9.98 -16.37
C LEU A 187 -22.78 -10.80 -16.50
N PRO A 188 -22.14 -11.18 -15.38
CA PRO A 188 -20.93 -11.98 -15.43
C PRO A 188 -21.10 -13.25 -16.25
N PHE A 189 -20.18 -13.45 -17.20
CA PHE A 189 -20.12 -14.62 -18.09
C PHE A 189 -21.37 -14.84 -18.97
N SER A 190 -22.16 -13.80 -19.21
CA SER A 190 -23.39 -13.87 -20.02
C SER A 190 -23.14 -14.03 -21.52
N GLU A 191 -21.98 -13.61 -22.00
CA GLU A 191 -21.55 -13.71 -23.39
C GLU A 191 -20.04 -13.93 -23.49
N GLU A 192 -19.60 -14.55 -24.58
CA GLU A 192 -18.18 -14.62 -24.92
C GLU A 192 -17.73 -13.28 -25.50
N ILE A 193 -16.61 -12.77 -25.00
CA ILE A 193 -16.05 -11.50 -25.46
C ILE A 193 -14.95 -11.78 -26.48
N SER A 194 -15.10 -11.20 -27.68
CA SER A 194 -14.05 -11.10 -28.69
C SER A 194 -13.48 -9.69 -28.73
N TYR A 195 -12.38 -9.51 -29.44
CA TYR A 195 -11.82 -8.16 -29.66
C TYR A 195 -12.81 -7.24 -30.38
N GLU A 196 -13.57 -7.75 -31.36
CA GLU A 196 -14.60 -7.00 -32.07
C GLU A 196 -15.73 -6.59 -31.13
N ARG A 197 -16.13 -7.49 -30.21
CA ARG A 197 -17.14 -7.17 -29.19
C ARG A 197 -16.66 -6.07 -28.25
N TYR A 198 -15.42 -6.14 -27.78
CA TYR A 198 -14.79 -5.11 -26.98
C TYR A 198 -14.76 -3.74 -27.69
N LEU A 199 -14.32 -3.72 -28.96
CA LEU A 199 -14.37 -2.52 -29.80
C LEU A 199 -15.79 -1.98 -29.99
N SER A 200 -16.80 -2.85 -30.07
CA SER A 200 -18.22 -2.41 -30.22
C SER A 200 -18.72 -1.65 -28.98
N LEU A 201 -18.20 -2.01 -27.79
CA LEU A 201 -18.51 -1.38 -26.51
C LEU A 201 -17.65 -0.13 -26.22
N THR A 202 -16.69 0.19 -27.08
CA THR A 202 -15.90 1.42 -26.98
C THR A 202 -16.67 2.60 -27.58
N HIS A 203 -16.53 3.78 -26.96
CA HIS A 203 -17.13 5.01 -27.48
C HIS A 203 -16.70 5.26 -28.93
N PRO A 204 -17.60 5.68 -29.84
CA PRO A 204 -17.29 5.85 -31.26
C PRO A 204 -16.03 6.66 -31.55
N ASP A 205 -15.83 7.79 -30.86
CA ASP A 205 -14.67 8.68 -31.05
C ASP A 205 -13.34 8.03 -30.65
N ASP A 206 -13.37 7.06 -29.71
CA ASP A 206 -12.16 6.48 -29.14
C ASP A 206 -11.75 5.17 -29.84
N LYS A 207 -12.62 4.63 -30.73
CA LYS A 207 -12.35 3.36 -31.45
C LYS A 207 -11.06 3.39 -32.26
N SER A 208 -10.85 4.46 -33.03
CA SER A 208 -9.65 4.59 -33.85
C SER A 208 -8.38 4.71 -33.01
N PHE A 209 -8.45 5.45 -31.88
CA PHE A 209 -7.35 5.55 -30.93
C PHE A 209 -7.01 4.20 -30.32
N LEU A 210 -8.04 3.47 -29.84
CA LEU A 210 -7.87 2.16 -29.22
C LEU A 210 -7.25 1.14 -30.19
N ASP A 211 -7.76 1.05 -31.43
CA ASP A 211 -7.26 0.13 -32.44
C ASP A 211 -5.79 0.42 -32.79
N ASN A 212 -5.41 1.69 -32.88
CA ASN A 212 -4.04 2.12 -33.11
C ASN A 212 -3.12 1.81 -31.90
N ALA A 213 -3.57 2.05 -30.68
CA ALA A 213 -2.82 1.75 -29.46
C ALA A 213 -2.52 0.24 -29.33
N ILE A 214 -3.50 -0.59 -29.64
CA ILE A 214 -3.33 -2.06 -29.66
C ILE A 214 -2.35 -2.49 -30.77
N LYS A 215 -2.49 -1.96 -31.99
CA LYS A 215 -1.56 -2.25 -33.10
C LYS A 215 -0.13 -1.86 -32.75
N GLN A 216 0.04 -0.71 -32.12
CA GLN A 216 1.35 -0.25 -31.67
C GLN A 216 1.91 -1.14 -30.57
N ALA A 217 1.07 -1.58 -29.62
CA ALA A 217 1.48 -2.50 -28.57
C ALA A 217 1.99 -3.83 -29.16
N PHE A 218 1.36 -4.34 -30.24
CA PHE A 218 1.85 -5.51 -30.97
C PHE A 218 3.21 -5.27 -31.62
N ALA A 219 3.38 -4.10 -32.28
CA ALA A 219 4.63 -3.77 -32.98
C ALA A 219 5.81 -3.60 -32.01
N ASP A 220 5.57 -2.90 -30.89
CA ASP A 220 6.59 -2.58 -29.90
C ASP A 220 6.79 -3.70 -28.86
N LYS A 221 5.92 -4.72 -28.88
CA LYS A 221 5.85 -5.80 -27.87
C LYS A 221 5.77 -5.27 -26.44
N LYS A 222 5.12 -4.12 -26.29
CA LYS A 222 4.96 -3.41 -25.02
C LYS A 222 3.60 -2.77 -24.95
N PHE A 223 2.86 -3.05 -23.88
CA PHE A 223 1.60 -2.38 -23.60
C PHE A 223 1.89 -1.00 -22.98
N ILE A 224 1.21 0.04 -23.46
CA ILE A 224 1.25 1.38 -22.89
C ILE A 224 -0.10 1.63 -22.24
N ASP A 225 -0.10 2.05 -20.99
CA ASP A 225 -1.33 2.38 -20.27
C ASP A 225 -2.06 3.53 -20.97
N PHE A 226 -3.36 3.38 -21.15
CA PHE A 226 -4.19 4.40 -21.77
C PHE A 226 -5.58 4.52 -21.15
N TYR A 227 -6.22 5.64 -21.42
CA TYR A 227 -7.61 5.90 -21.07
C TYR A 227 -8.47 5.90 -22.32
N HIS A 228 -9.65 5.30 -22.24
CA HIS A 228 -10.65 5.36 -23.30
C HIS A 228 -12.06 5.34 -22.70
N ARG A 229 -13.02 5.88 -23.43
CA ARG A 229 -14.41 5.84 -23.03
C ARG A 229 -15.07 4.56 -23.54
N ILE A 230 -15.88 3.97 -22.70
CA ILE A 230 -16.74 2.83 -23.04
C ILE A 230 -18.20 3.28 -23.03
N LEU A 231 -19.01 2.65 -23.87
CA LEU A 231 -20.46 2.84 -23.94
C LEU A 231 -21.13 1.55 -23.50
N THR A 232 -21.76 1.56 -22.33
CA THR A 232 -22.42 0.38 -21.80
C THR A 232 -23.75 0.12 -22.56
N PRO A 233 -24.28 -1.12 -22.55
CA PRO A 233 -25.59 -1.41 -23.16
C PRO A 233 -26.73 -0.57 -22.60
N ALA A 234 -26.60 -0.08 -21.36
CA ALA A 234 -27.58 0.84 -20.75
C ALA A 234 -27.45 2.29 -21.26
N GLY A 235 -26.47 2.59 -22.12
CA GLY A 235 -26.23 3.93 -22.66
C GLY A 235 -25.34 4.82 -21.78
N ASN A 236 -24.80 4.31 -20.71
CA ASN A 236 -23.89 5.07 -19.85
C ASN A 236 -22.49 5.14 -20.49
N VAL A 237 -21.88 6.34 -20.43
CA VAL A 237 -20.49 6.54 -20.82
C VAL A 237 -19.62 6.47 -19.57
N LYS A 238 -18.65 5.57 -19.57
CA LYS A 238 -17.64 5.44 -18.49
C LYS A 238 -16.24 5.63 -19.04
N THR A 239 -15.33 6.12 -18.24
CA THR A 239 -13.91 6.25 -18.60
C THR A 239 -13.13 5.10 -17.97
N LEU A 240 -12.56 4.25 -18.83
CA LEU A 240 -11.77 3.11 -18.42
C LEU A 240 -10.27 3.43 -18.52
N GLN A 241 -9.51 3.15 -17.46
CA GLN A 241 -8.06 3.05 -17.52
C GLN A 241 -7.68 1.61 -17.82
N ALA A 242 -7.04 1.36 -18.95
CA ALA A 242 -6.51 0.06 -19.33
C ALA A 242 -5.01 -0.01 -19.04
N LYS A 243 -4.59 -1.04 -18.29
CA LYS A 243 -3.19 -1.38 -18.02
C LYS A 243 -2.96 -2.82 -18.43
N GLY A 244 -1.77 -3.15 -18.94
CA GLY A 244 -1.51 -4.51 -19.35
C GLY A 244 -0.06 -4.83 -19.63
N GLU A 245 0.16 -6.11 -19.90
CA GLU A 245 1.44 -6.68 -20.29
C GLU A 245 1.25 -7.60 -21.48
N ILE A 246 2.30 -7.72 -22.28
CA ILE A 246 2.36 -8.59 -23.46
C ILE A 246 3.20 -9.81 -23.13
N VAL A 247 2.68 -10.98 -23.43
CA VAL A 247 3.39 -12.26 -23.31
C VAL A 247 3.79 -12.74 -24.71
N VAL A 248 5.06 -13.00 -24.88
CA VAL A 248 5.63 -13.53 -26.14
C VAL A 248 6.10 -14.98 -25.96
N ASP A 249 6.09 -15.76 -27.03
CA ASP A 249 6.66 -17.10 -27.06
C ASP A 249 8.19 -17.10 -27.20
N SER A 250 8.79 -18.31 -27.33
CA SER A 250 10.24 -18.47 -27.51
C SER A 250 10.76 -17.92 -28.85
N GLU A 251 9.90 -17.70 -29.84
CA GLU A 251 10.20 -17.10 -31.13
C GLU A 251 9.98 -15.59 -31.16
N GLY A 252 9.51 -15.03 -30.04
CA GLY A 252 9.23 -13.61 -29.88
C GLY A 252 7.91 -13.15 -30.52
N GLN A 253 6.98 -14.08 -30.82
CA GLN A 253 5.65 -13.73 -31.31
C GLN A 253 4.74 -13.44 -30.12
N VAL A 254 3.86 -12.45 -30.27
CA VAL A 254 2.85 -12.14 -29.24
C VAL A 254 1.80 -13.23 -29.21
N VAL A 255 1.71 -13.96 -28.12
CA VAL A 255 0.73 -15.04 -27.93
C VAL A 255 -0.42 -14.63 -27.04
N LYS A 256 -0.20 -13.69 -26.11
CA LYS A 256 -1.17 -13.33 -25.10
C LYS A 256 -0.96 -11.89 -24.63
N MET A 257 -2.05 -11.22 -24.30
CA MET A 257 -2.04 -9.97 -23.52
C MET A 257 -2.84 -10.18 -22.25
N ILE A 258 -2.36 -9.66 -21.14
CA ILE A 258 -3.04 -9.71 -19.83
C ILE A 258 -3.06 -8.32 -19.23
N GLY A 259 -4.11 -8.01 -18.47
CA GLY A 259 -4.16 -6.69 -17.86
C GLY A 259 -5.38 -6.46 -16.99
N THR A 260 -5.54 -5.19 -16.62
CA THR A 260 -6.65 -4.71 -15.81
C THR A 260 -7.33 -3.54 -16.49
N GLY A 261 -8.63 -3.42 -16.26
CA GLY A 261 -9.42 -2.23 -16.61
C GLY A 261 -10.06 -1.68 -15.35
N GLN A 262 -9.89 -0.40 -15.10
CA GLN A 262 -10.47 0.29 -13.95
C GLN A 262 -11.40 1.39 -14.42
N ASP A 263 -12.62 1.43 -13.86
CA ASP A 263 -13.51 2.56 -14.05
C ASP A 263 -13.03 3.74 -13.21
N VAL A 264 -12.57 4.78 -13.88
CA VAL A 264 -12.06 6.00 -13.26
C VAL A 264 -12.95 7.21 -13.52
N SER A 265 -14.21 6.98 -13.92
CA SER A 265 -15.16 8.04 -14.31
C SER A 265 -15.36 9.05 -13.19
N GLU A 266 -15.60 8.58 -11.96
CA GLU A 266 -15.80 9.44 -10.80
C GLU A 266 -14.54 10.20 -10.42
N GLN A 267 -13.39 9.51 -10.44
CA GLN A 267 -12.10 10.16 -10.18
C GLN A 267 -11.81 11.28 -11.17
N LYS A 268 -11.99 11.03 -12.47
CA LYS A 268 -11.80 12.04 -13.51
C LYS A 268 -12.76 13.21 -13.39
N LYS A 269 -13.99 12.97 -12.95
CA LYS A 269 -14.96 14.04 -12.68
C LYS A 269 -14.52 14.93 -11.52
N ILE A 270 -14.10 14.32 -10.42
CA ILE A 270 -13.58 15.04 -9.24
C ILE A 270 -12.33 15.85 -9.62
N ASP A 271 -11.39 15.24 -10.35
CA ASP A 271 -10.17 15.93 -10.81
C ASP A 271 -10.52 17.16 -11.66
N HIS A 272 -11.49 17.02 -12.56
CA HIS A 272 -11.96 18.14 -13.41
C HIS A 272 -12.65 19.25 -12.60
N GLU A 273 -13.51 18.87 -11.64
CA GLU A 273 -14.13 19.85 -10.73
C GLU A 273 -13.11 20.59 -9.87
N LEU A 274 -12.10 19.88 -9.38
CA LEU A 274 -11.00 20.50 -8.63
C LEU A 274 -10.20 21.47 -9.49
N LEU A 275 -9.94 21.11 -10.74
CA LEU A 275 -9.23 22.00 -11.69
C LEU A 275 -10.01 23.29 -11.93
N ILE A 276 -11.33 23.18 -12.19
CA ILE A 276 -12.21 24.35 -12.37
C ILE A 276 -12.19 25.23 -11.11
N LYS A 277 -12.43 24.66 -9.94
CA LYS A 277 -12.43 25.40 -8.68
C LYS A 277 -11.09 26.08 -8.40
N SER A 278 -9.99 25.39 -8.71
CA SER A 278 -8.65 25.97 -8.56
C SER A 278 -8.45 27.20 -9.48
N HIS A 279 -8.92 27.08 -10.73
CA HIS A 279 -8.88 28.21 -11.68
C HIS A 279 -9.73 29.38 -11.22
N ASP A 280 -10.98 29.13 -10.79
CA ASP A 280 -11.90 30.17 -10.28
C ASP A 280 -11.31 30.90 -9.06
N LEU A 281 -10.71 30.13 -8.12
CA LEU A 281 -10.05 30.72 -6.95
C LEU A 281 -8.85 31.59 -7.36
N GLN A 282 -8.09 31.19 -8.36
CA GLN A 282 -6.96 31.96 -8.86
C GLN A 282 -7.42 33.24 -9.55
N GLU A 283 -8.51 33.21 -10.31
CA GLU A 283 -9.10 34.36 -10.97
C GLU A 283 -9.64 35.37 -9.96
N ILE A 284 -10.44 34.91 -8.98
CA ILE A 284 -10.96 35.76 -7.89
C ILE A 284 -9.81 36.41 -7.09
N ASN A 285 -8.76 35.66 -6.79
CA ASN A 285 -7.61 36.20 -6.07
C ASN A 285 -6.91 37.30 -6.88
N THR A 286 -6.78 37.09 -8.20
CA THR A 286 -6.18 38.10 -9.10
C THR A 286 -7.03 39.38 -9.19
N GLU A 287 -8.37 39.23 -9.25
CA GLU A 287 -9.29 40.38 -9.24
C GLU A 287 -9.24 41.13 -7.91
N LEU A 288 -9.23 40.43 -6.78
CA LEU A 288 -9.12 41.01 -5.45
C LEU A 288 -7.83 41.84 -5.30
N GLN A 289 -6.72 41.37 -5.86
CA GLN A 289 -5.44 42.06 -5.85
C GLN A 289 -5.49 43.36 -6.70
N LYS A 290 -6.06 43.27 -7.91
CA LYS A 290 -6.26 44.45 -8.77
C LYS A 290 -7.14 45.48 -8.08
N PHE A 291 -8.24 45.01 -7.46
CA PHE A 291 -9.13 45.90 -6.71
C PHE A 291 -8.42 46.60 -5.55
N ALA A 292 -7.67 45.84 -4.73
CA ALA A 292 -6.90 46.38 -3.61
C ALA A 292 -5.87 47.41 -4.09
N TYR A 293 -5.20 47.13 -5.21
CA TYR A 293 -4.22 48.05 -5.80
C TYR A 293 -4.87 49.38 -6.27
N VAL A 294 -5.94 49.30 -7.09
CA VAL A 294 -6.65 50.48 -7.62
C VAL A 294 -7.26 51.30 -6.49
N ALA A 295 -7.99 50.65 -5.58
CA ALA A 295 -8.61 51.33 -4.44
C ALA A 295 -7.57 52.06 -3.56
N SER A 296 -6.41 51.44 -3.32
CA SER A 296 -5.36 52.04 -2.50
C SER A 296 -4.72 53.25 -3.22
N HIS A 297 -4.46 53.13 -4.52
CA HIS A 297 -3.92 54.26 -5.32
C HIS A 297 -4.89 55.44 -5.30
N ASP A 298 -6.17 55.21 -5.56
CA ASP A 298 -7.18 56.27 -5.66
C ASP A 298 -7.49 56.94 -4.30
N LEU A 299 -7.24 56.25 -3.20
CA LEU A 299 -7.34 56.82 -1.85
C LEU A 299 -6.07 57.52 -1.38
N GLN A 300 -4.89 57.20 -1.91
CA GLN A 300 -3.62 57.88 -1.57
C GLN A 300 -3.60 59.31 -2.05
N GLU A 301 -4.14 59.59 -3.24
CA GLU A 301 -4.09 60.94 -3.82
C GLU A 301 -4.88 61.99 -2.99
N PRO A 302 -6.15 61.75 -2.58
CA PRO A 302 -6.88 62.67 -1.73
C PRO A 302 -6.22 62.87 -0.36
N LEU A 303 -5.66 61.83 0.23
CA LEU A 303 -4.94 61.94 1.49
C LEU A 303 -3.66 62.76 1.39
N ARG A 304 -2.94 62.62 0.31
CA ARG A 304 -1.77 63.47 0.01
C ARG A 304 -2.18 64.94 -0.11
N LYS A 305 -3.31 65.23 -0.78
CA LYS A 305 -3.84 66.60 -0.92
C LYS A 305 -4.22 67.15 0.45
N ILE A 306 -4.93 66.38 1.30
CA ILE A 306 -5.30 66.80 2.67
C ILE A 306 -4.04 67.15 3.47
N LYS A 307 -3.00 66.28 3.47
CA LYS A 307 -1.73 66.55 4.17
C LYS A 307 -1.05 67.83 3.66
N THR A 308 -1.03 68.01 2.34
CA THR A 308 -0.42 69.20 1.71
C THR A 308 -1.11 70.49 2.10
N TYR A 309 -2.47 70.52 2.07
CA TYR A 309 -3.23 71.70 2.45
C TYR A 309 -3.14 72.02 3.94
N LEU A 310 -3.13 71.00 4.80
CA LEU A 310 -2.92 71.16 6.24
C LEU A 310 -1.52 71.73 6.53
N SER A 311 -0.49 71.29 5.85
CA SER A 311 0.86 71.80 6.02
C SER A 311 0.99 73.27 5.51
N ARG A 312 0.28 73.63 4.43
CA ARG A 312 0.20 75.01 3.97
C ARG A 312 -0.53 75.91 4.97
N LEU A 313 -1.71 75.48 5.48
CA LEU A 313 -2.45 76.20 6.49
C LEU A 313 -1.62 76.46 7.74
N GLU A 314 -0.83 75.51 8.18
CA GLU A 314 0.06 75.62 9.34
C GLU A 314 1.20 76.63 9.08
N ASN A 315 1.83 76.56 7.91
CA ASN A 315 3.00 77.38 7.59
C ASN A 315 2.66 78.81 7.14
N GLU A 316 1.50 79.05 6.48
CA GLU A 316 1.13 80.29 5.88
C GLU A 316 0.26 81.18 6.78
N ASN A 317 -0.20 80.68 7.93
CA ASN A 317 -1.11 81.42 8.79
C ASN A 317 -0.54 81.64 10.22
N GLU A 318 0.07 82.77 10.45
CA GLU A 318 0.69 83.18 11.70
C GLU A 318 -0.32 83.19 12.90
N THR A 319 -1.60 83.43 12.63
CA THR A 319 -2.66 83.44 13.65
C THR A 319 -2.94 82.04 14.13
N LEU A 320 -2.97 81.05 13.24
CA LEU A 320 -3.15 79.65 13.58
C LEU A 320 -1.94 79.09 14.35
N GLN A 321 -0.74 79.57 14.06
CA GLN A 321 0.49 79.13 14.78
C GLN A 321 0.48 79.57 16.25
N LYS A 322 -0.31 80.60 16.59
CA LYS A 322 -0.45 81.12 17.97
C LYS A 322 -1.63 80.49 18.74
N ASP A 323 -2.56 79.82 18.03
CA ASP A 323 -3.69 79.17 18.65
C ASP A 323 -3.42 77.65 18.86
N GLN A 324 -3.09 77.27 20.08
CA GLN A 324 -2.76 75.92 20.47
C GLN A 324 -3.87 74.90 20.15
N LYS A 325 -5.16 75.28 20.23
CA LYS A 325 -6.28 74.41 19.91
C LYS A 325 -6.35 74.10 18.43
N SER A 326 -6.14 75.08 17.58
CA SER A 326 -6.12 74.93 16.12
C SER A 326 -4.93 74.05 15.67
N LEU A 327 -3.76 74.25 16.26
CA LEU A 327 -2.59 73.39 16.02
C LEU A 327 -2.86 71.95 16.41
N ASP A 328 -3.50 71.69 17.55
CA ASP A 328 -3.91 70.37 18.02
C ASP A 328 -4.86 69.69 17.01
N TYR A 329 -5.85 70.42 16.46
CA TYR A 329 -6.75 69.86 15.45
C TYR A 329 -6.02 69.54 14.16
N ILE A 330 -5.15 70.44 13.67
CA ILE A 330 -4.32 70.22 12.47
C ILE A 330 -3.46 68.97 12.65
N ASN A 331 -2.78 68.84 13.78
CA ASN A 331 -1.94 67.68 14.08
C ASN A 331 -2.74 66.37 14.14
N LYS A 332 -3.93 66.39 14.73
CA LYS A 332 -4.85 65.22 14.78
C LYS A 332 -5.30 64.82 13.37
N ILE A 333 -5.61 65.77 12.48
CA ILE A 333 -6.01 65.47 11.09
C ILE A 333 -4.82 64.98 10.30
N LYS A 334 -3.62 65.56 10.43
CA LYS A 334 -2.38 65.10 9.78
C LYS A 334 -2.04 63.66 10.20
N SER A 335 -2.10 63.36 11.49
CA SER A 335 -1.87 62.02 12.04
C SER A 335 -2.88 61.01 11.50
N SER A 336 -4.18 61.36 11.44
CA SER A 336 -5.22 60.53 10.88
C SER A 336 -5.03 60.23 9.38
N ALA A 337 -4.69 61.27 8.59
CA ALA A 337 -4.40 61.10 7.16
C ALA A 337 -3.14 60.23 6.91
N SER A 338 -2.07 60.44 7.69
CA SER A 338 -0.84 59.63 7.60
C SER A 338 -1.12 58.16 7.95
N ARG A 339 -1.95 57.90 8.97
CA ARG A 339 -2.35 56.57 9.35
C ARG A 339 -3.18 55.88 8.26
N MET A 340 -4.14 56.57 7.62
CA MET A 340 -4.89 55.98 6.50
C MET A 340 -3.97 55.68 5.33
N GLN A 341 -2.99 56.53 5.03
CA GLN A 341 -2.00 56.28 4.01
C GLN A 341 -1.17 55.02 4.34
N GLN A 342 -0.73 54.84 5.57
CA GLN A 342 0.03 53.66 5.99
C GLN A 342 -0.82 52.38 5.95
N LEU A 343 -2.08 52.41 6.38
CA LEU A 343 -3.01 51.30 6.27
C LEU A 343 -3.16 50.82 4.83
N MET A 344 -3.27 51.73 3.88
CA MET A 344 -3.38 51.37 2.46
C MET A 344 -2.11 50.74 1.92
N LEU A 345 -0.92 51.23 2.30
CA LEU A 345 0.35 50.63 1.94
C LEU A 345 0.47 49.22 2.48
N ASP A 346 0.13 49.03 3.77
CA ASP A 346 0.18 47.74 4.43
C ASP A 346 -0.80 46.71 3.79
N ILE A 347 -2.01 47.17 3.36
CA ILE A 347 -2.97 46.32 2.63
C ILE A 347 -2.40 45.90 1.27
N LEU A 348 -1.78 46.85 0.54
CA LEU A 348 -1.13 46.56 -0.74
C LEU A 348 -0.01 45.53 -0.59
N ASP A 349 0.85 45.71 0.43
CA ASP A 349 1.97 44.81 0.68
C ASP A 349 1.45 43.43 1.07
N TYR A 350 0.46 43.34 1.94
CA TYR A 350 -0.20 42.08 2.32
C TYR A 350 -0.82 41.33 1.12
N SER A 351 -1.43 42.08 0.19
CA SER A 351 -2.03 41.54 -1.03
C SER A 351 -0.96 41.06 -2.03
N ARG A 352 0.15 41.76 -2.17
CA ARG A 352 1.25 41.42 -3.10
C ARG A 352 2.01 40.16 -2.68
N LEU A 353 2.13 39.89 -1.40
CA LEU A 353 2.80 38.68 -0.89
C LEU A 353 2.17 37.37 -1.39
N THR A 354 0.94 37.42 -1.93
CA THR A 354 0.20 36.23 -2.37
C THR A 354 0.43 35.86 -3.86
N SER A 355 1.08 36.70 -4.66
CA SER A 355 1.03 36.61 -6.14
C SER A 355 2.37 36.56 -6.86
N ALA A 356 3.49 36.69 -6.18
CA ALA A 356 4.77 36.76 -6.87
C ALA A 356 5.44 35.40 -7.03
N SER A 357 5.96 35.13 -8.23
CA SER A 357 7.00 34.11 -8.41
C SER A 357 8.26 34.59 -7.69
N VAL A 358 8.39 34.23 -6.43
CA VAL A 358 9.49 34.69 -5.58
C VAL A 358 10.75 33.92 -5.93
N VAL A 359 11.81 34.64 -6.21
CA VAL A 359 13.15 34.10 -6.36
C VAL A 359 13.77 34.06 -4.98
N PHE A 360 14.18 32.85 -4.54
CA PHE A 360 14.98 32.69 -3.33
C PHE A 360 16.46 32.72 -3.72
N GLU A 361 17.25 33.51 -3.00
CA GLU A 361 18.69 33.65 -3.21
C GLU A 361 19.44 33.46 -1.89
N LYS A 362 20.73 33.24 -1.97
CA LYS A 362 21.59 33.15 -0.78
C LYS A 362 21.66 34.52 -0.12
N THR A 363 20.99 34.68 0.98
CA THR A 363 20.87 35.92 1.75
C THR A 363 21.68 35.86 3.02
N ASP A 364 22.62 36.78 3.19
CA ASP A 364 23.35 36.96 4.45
C ASP A 364 22.46 37.74 5.43
N LEU A 365 21.94 37.08 6.44
CA LEU A 365 21.04 37.72 7.41
C LEU A 365 21.74 38.77 8.27
N PHE A 366 23.06 38.67 8.47
CA PHE A 366 23.81 39.65 9.23
C PHE A 366 23.94 40.97 8.46
N GLU A 367 24.37 40.92 7.19
CA GLU A 367 24.45 42.08 6.33
C GLU A 367 23.07 42.74 6.16
N LEU A 368 22.04 41.95 5.94
CA LEU A 368 20.65 42.42 5.82
C LEU A 368 20.21 43.21 7.06
N ILE A 369 20.44 42.67 8.26
CA ILE A 369 20.06 43.37 9.50
C ILE A 369 20.88 44.63 9.70
N GLN A 370 22.18 44.64 9.37
CA GLN A 370 22.98 45.86 9.46
C GLN A 370 22.40 46.97 8.58
N SER A 371 22.01 46.65 7.34
CA SER A 371 21.35 47.62 6.43
C SER A 371 20.05 48.17 7.03
N ILE A 372 19.22 47.30 7.63
CA ILE A 372 17.96 47.72 8.27
C ILE A 372 18.21 48.63 9.47
N LEU A 373 19.25 48.37 10.26
CA LEU A 373 19.58 49.20 11.42
C LEU A 373 20.05 50.61 11.00
N ILE A 374 20.73 50.73 9.87
CA ILE A 374 21.09 52.03 9.26
C ILE A 374 19.81 52.79 8.85
N ASP A 375 18.86 52.12 8.20
CA ASP A 375 17.59 52.73 7.80
C ASP A 375 16.74 53.18 9.00
N MET A 376 16.88 52.51 10.12
CA MET A 376 16.18 52.79 11.37
C MET A 376 16.96 53.70 12.34
N GLU A 377 18.11 54.23 11.96
CA GLU A 377 19.03 54.98 12.84
C GLU A 377 18.33 56.12 13.60
N ILE A 378 17.51 56.91 12.95
CA ILE A 378 16.77 58.03 13.58
C ILE A 378 15.84 57.50 14.67
N SER A 379 15.13 56.38 14.41
CA SER A 379 14.21 55.79 15.39
C SER A 379 14.97 55.22 16.59
N ILE A 380 16.09 54.59 16.36
CA ILE A 380 16.98 54.01 17.37
C ILE A 380 17.56 55.12 18.25
N GLN A 381 18.07 56.19 17.66
CA GLN A 381 18.61 57.35 18.41
C GLN A 381 17.54 58.04 19.24
N ASN A 382 16.37 58.33 18.68
CA ASN A 382 15.27 59.03 19.38
C ASN A 382 14.72 58.23 20.58
N THR A 383 14.89 56.91 20.56
CA THR A 383 14.37 56.02 21.63
C THR A 383 15.48 55.49 22.53
N GLU A 384 16.74 55.85 22.25
CA GLU A 384 17.95 55.30 22.92
C GLU A 384 17.96 53.77 22.95
N ALA A 385 17.46 53.14 21.85
CA ALA A 385 17.33 51.71 21.77
C ALA A 385 18.70 51.00 21.72
N ILE A 386 18.85 49.93 22.49
CA ILE A 386 20.03 49.08 22.49
C ILE A 386 19.70 47.80 21.73
N ILE A 387 20.30 47.64 20.55
CA ILE A 387 20.08 46.46 19.70
C ILE A 387 21.36 45.66 19.64
N SER A 388 21.29 44.38 20.05
CA SER A 388 22.38 43.43 19.95
C SER A 388 22.07 42.35 18.90
N VAL A 389 23.01 42.17 17.97
CA VAL A 389 22.90 41.18 16.90
C VAL A 389 23.97 40.12 17.13
N GLY A 390 23.53 38.87 17.27
CA GLY A 390 24.41 37.71 17.44
C GLY A 390 24.88 37.13 16.13
N SER A 391 25.28 35.88 16.14
CA SER A 391 25.65 35.14 14.94
C SER A 391 24.40 34.83 14.09
N LEU A 392 24.45 35.11 12.79
CA LEU A 392 23.34 34.88 11.86
C LEU A 392 23.85 34.10 10.63
N PRO A 393 23.16 33.02 10.21
CA PRO A 393 23.57 32.22 9.08
C PRO A 393 23.17 32.84 7.73
N ILE A 394 23.77 32.32 6.66
CA ILE A 394 23.32 32.55 5.29
C ILE A 394 22.26 31.50 4.96
N ILE A 395 21.12 31.92 4.41
CA ILE A 395 19.98 31.06 4.08
C ILE A 395 19.44 31.37 2.69
N ASP A 396 18.63 30.46 2.14
CA ASP A 396 17.86 30.75 0.93
C ASP A 396 16.61 31.56 1.31
N ALA A 397 16.59 32.85 0.96
CA ALA A 397 15.47 33.73 1.28
C ALA A 397 15.22 34.76 0.17
N ASN A 398 14.04 35.40 0.22
CA ASN A 398 13.82 36.62 -0.54
C ASN A 398 14.22 37.81 0.33
N GLU A 399 15.27 38.51 -0.06
CA GLU A 399 15.89 39.60 0.69
C GLU A 399 14.88 40.72 1.05
N SER A 400 14.07 41.16 0.10
CA SER A 400 13.07 42.22 0.31
C SER A 400 12.02 41.82 1.35
N GLN A 401 11.52 40.56 1.30
CA GLN A 401 10.54 40.05 2.24
C GLN A 401 11.15 39.90 3.64
N PHE A 402 12.38 39.40 3.75
CA PHE A 402 13.09 39.30 5.01
C PHE A 402 13.43 40.66 5.61
N SER A 403 13.78 41.63 4.77
CA SER A 403 13.92 43.04 5.20
C SER A 403 12.62 43.53 5.87
N GLN A 404 11.48 43.31 5.23
CA GLN A 404 10.18 43.69 5.76
C GLN A 404 9.82 42.94 7.07
N LEU A 405 10.16 41.64 7.16
CA LEU A 405 9.99 40.82 8.38
C LEU A 405 10.77 41.44 9.55
N PHE A 406 12.07 41.68 9.37
CA PHE A 406 12.92 42.24 10.43
C PHE A 406 12.53 43.67 10.79
N GLN A 407 12.23 44.53 9.83
CA GLN A 407 11.76 45.90 10.09
C GLN A 407 10.50 45.88 10.96
N ASN A 408 9.51 45.02 10.66
CA ASN A 408 8.30 44.91 11.44
C ASN A 408 8.57 44.41 12.88
N LEU A 409 9.43 43.39 13.04
CA LEU A 409 9.73 42.81 14.36
C LEU A 409 10.53 43.78 15.21
N ILE A 410 11.57 44.46 14.63
CA ILE A 410 12.40 45.46 15.33
C ILE A 410 11.58 46.69 15.70
N ALA A 411 10.76 47.22 14.76
CA ALA A 411 9.89 48.37 15.02
C ALA A 411 8.89 48.08 16.15
N ASN A 412 8.32 46.87 16.19
CA ASN A 412 7.45 46.44 17.28
C ASN A 412 8.20 46.36 18.62
N ALA A 413 9.41 45.81 18.64
CA ALA A 413 10.24 45.73 19.84
C ALA A 413 10.61 47.12 20.42
N ILE A 414 10.92 48.10 19.55
CA ILE A 414 11.18 49.49 19.96
C ILE A 414 9.91 50.17 20.45
N LYS A 415 8.79 49.94 19.80
CA LYS A 415 7.49 50.57 20.08
C LYS A 415 6.85 50.12 21.39
N PHE A 416 6.85 48.81 21.67
CA PHE A 416 6.19 48.23 22.84
C PHE A 416 7.08 48.16 24.08
N ARG A 417 8.03 49.11 24.21
CA ARG A 417 8.91 49.23 25.38
C ARG A 417 8.13 49.59 26.65
N LYS A 418 8.70 49.30 27.80
CA LYS A 418 8.18 49.76 29.10
C LYS A 418 8.31 51.28 29.19
N PRO A 419 7.33 51.99 29.74
CA PRO A 419 7.39 53.44 29.95
C PRO A 419 8.60 53.84 30.76
N GLY A 420 9.44 54.80 30.21
CA GLY A 420 10.63 55.31 30.89
C GLY A 420 11.88 54.44 30.76
N GLU A 421 11.80 53.31 30.06
CA GLU A 421 12.98 52.47 29.81
C GLU A 421 13.43 52.51 28.33
N ALA A 422 14.74 52.48 28.12
CA ALA A 422 15.28 52.30 26.79
C ALA A 422 15.00 50.88 26.26
N PRO A 423 14.46 50.74 25.04
CA PRO A 423 14.17 49.43 24.50
C PRO A 423 15.46 48.60 24.28
N LYS A 424 15.43 47.35 24.69
CA LYS A 424 16.53 46.39 24.48
C LYS A 424 16.04 45.26 23.59
N VAL A 425 16.72 45.08 22.45
CA VAL A 425 16.37 44.07 21.45
C VAL A 425 17.56 43.18 21.20
N GLU A 426 17.36 41.86 21.27
CA GLU A 426 18.37 40.86 20.99
C GLU A 426 17.92 40.03 19.78
N ILE A 427 18.75 39.93 18.74
CA ILE A 427 18.48 39.17 17.51
C ILE A 427 19.53 38.07 17.38
N ASN A 428 19.08 36.83 17.35
CA ASN A 428 19.93 35.67 17.20
C ASN A 428 19.33 34.68 16.20
N ALA A 429 20.19 33.90 15.54
CA ALA A 429 19.75 32.77 14.73
C ALA A 429 20.72 31.60 14.87
N GLU A 430 20.18 30.39 14.78
CA GLU A 430 20.95 29.15 14.83
C GLU A 430 20.41 28.18 13.77
N LEU A 431 21.32 27.36 13.23
CA LEU A 431 20.91 26.25 12.37
C LEU A 431 20.63 25.04 13.27
N ILE A 432 19.41 24.49 13.14
CA ILE A 432 18.95 23.33 13.90
C ILE A 432 18.59 22.20 12.94
N ASN A 433 18.67 20.97 13.42
CA ASN A 433 18.24 19.81 12.65
C ASN A 433 16.71 19.62 12.74
N GLY A 434 16.11 19.02 11.72
CA GLY A 434 14.68 18.80 11.70
C GLY A 434 14.12 17.97 12.85
N LEU A 435 14.96 17.13 13.49
CA LEU A 435 14.61 16.39 14.70
C LEU A 435 14.29 17.29 15.93
N GLU A 436 14.87 18.49 15.97
CA GLU A 436 14.70 19.46 17.07
C GLU A 436 13.48 20.35 16.84
N VAL A 437 12.89 20.27 15.64
CA VAL A 437 11.72 21.08 15.26
C VAL A 437 10.44 20.35 15.66
N ASN A 438 9.55 21.03 16.38
CA ASN A 438 8.21 20.49 16.60
C ASN A 438 7.41 20.50 15.28
N ILE A 439 7.53 19.38 14.54
CA ILE A 439 6.96 19.19 13.20
C ILE A 439 5.44 19.45 13.17
N GLN A 440 4.71 19.23 14.26
CA GLN A 440 3.27 19.51 14.32
C GLN A 440 2.94 20.99 14.13
N GLN A 441 3.80 21.91 14.55
CA GLN A 441 3.61 23.35 14.37
C GLN A 441 3.84 23.80 12.92
N ILE A 442 4.66 23.07 12.15
CA ILE A 442 4.92 23.37 10.74
C ILE A 442 3.91 22.64 9.83
N LYS A 443 3.37 21.47 10.25
CA LYS A 443 2.45 20.61 9.49
C LYS A 443 1.09 21.22 9.13
N THR A 444 0.64 22.26 9.80
CA THR A 444 -0.69 22.84 9.54
C THR A 444 -0.84 23.38 8.12
N HIS A 445 0.26 23.64 7.42
CA HIS A 445 0.26 24.21 6.05
C HIS A 445 0.68 23.20 4.96
N TYR A 446 1.11 21.98 5.34
CA TYR A 446 1.55 20.96 4.38
C TYR A 446 0.69 19.71 4.47
N LYS A 447 -0.22 19.52 3.51
CA LYS A 447 -0.84 18.23 3.23
C LYS A 447 0.13 17.40 2.39
N PHE A 448 1.06 16.71 3.02
CA PHE A 448 1.85 15.67 2.36
C PHE A 448 1.00 14.40 2.25
N SER A 449 0.55 14.08 1.05
CA SER A 449 -0.04 12.78 0.75
C SER A 449 1.07 11.81 0.32
N GLY A 450 1.40 10.85 1.17
CA GLY A 450 1.94 9.57 0.69
C GLY A 450 3.44 9.32 0.74
N TRP A 451 4.25 9.99 1.60
CA TRP A 451 5.67 9.67 1.76
C TRP A 451 6.04 9.47 3.23
N ASP A 452 7.14 8.75 3.44
CA ASP A 452 7.74 8.46 4.74
C ASP A 452 8.21 9.78 5.41
N GLU A 453 7.25 10.50 5.99
CA GLU A 453 7.40 11.87 6.54
C GLU A 453 8.55 11.96 7.55
N LYS A 454 8.80 10.90 8.30
CA LYS A 454 9.75 10.91 9.39
C LYS A 454 11.22 10.94 8.92
N ASN A 455 11.54 10.24 7.83
CA ASN A 455 12.91 10.17 7.30
C ASN A 455 13.34 11.40 6.50
N TYR A 456 12.39 12.22 6.06
CA TYR A 456 12.69 13.40 5.25
C TYR A 456 13.07 14.60 6.13
N TRP A 457 12.26 14.90 7.15
CA TRP A 457 12.49 16.03 8.04
C TRP A 457 13.77 15.88 8.87
N ASP A 458 14.15 14.66 9.23
CA ASP A 458 15.35 14.36 10.01
C ASP A 458 16.67 14.78 9.33
N LYS A 459 16.64 15.00 8.01
CA LYS A 459 17.83 15.37 7.20
C LYS A 459 17.89 16.84 6.80
N GLU A 460 16.80 17.59 6.99
CA GLU A 460 16.73 18.99 6.60
C GLU A 460 17.28 19.89 7.72
N GLN A 461 17.99 20.96 7.31
CA GLN A 461 18.43 22.00 8.22
C GLN A 461 17.43 23.16 8.23
N PHE A 462 17.12 23.64 9.40
CA PHE A 462 16.26 24.80 9.62
C PHE A 462 17.04 25.93 10.25
N CYS A 463 16.67 27.16 9.91
CA CYS A 463 17.12 28.35 10.60
C CYS A 463 16.05 28.71 11.65
N LYS A 464 16.45 28.69 12.92
CA LYS A 464 15.63 29.20 14.03
C LYS A 464 16.12 30.60 14.36
N LEU A 465 15.34 31.58 13.98
CA LEU A 465 15.59 32.98 14.24
C LEU A 465 14.78 33.44 15.47
N THR A 466 15.39 34.18 16.36
CA THR A 466 14.73 34.75 17.54
C THR A 466 14.94 36.27 17.61
N VAL A 467 13.86 37.00 17.83
CA VAL A 467 13.88 38.43 18.13
C VAL A 467 13.26 38.60 19.51
N ARG A 468 14.08 38.99 20.48
CA ARG A 468 13.70 39.16 21.88
C ARG A 468 13.68 40.65 22.23
N ASP A 469 12.63 41.10 22.87
CA ASP A 469 12.54 42.43 23.45
C ASP A 469 12.31 42.36 24.98
N LYS A 470 12.59 43.46 25.69
CA LYS A 470 12.29 43.64 27.11
C LYS A 470 11.08 44.59 27.33
N GLY A 471 10.06 44.44 26.45
CA GLY A 471 8.88 45.27 26.45
C GLY A 471 7.81 44.90 27.50
N ILE A 472 6.59 45.36 27.23
CA ILE A 472 5.42 45.19 28.10
C ILE A 472 4.88 43.75 28.14
N GLY A 473 5.31 42.89 27.19
CA GLY A 473 4.81 41.52 27.07
C GLY A 473 3.38 41.41 26.54
N LEU A 474 2.90 40.15 26.48
CA LEU A 474 1.56 39.79 25.97
C LEU A 474 0.98 38.70 26.86
N ALA A 475 -0.32 38.70 27.10
CA ALA A 475 -1.00 37.58 27.75
C ALA A 475 -1.12 36.39 26.77
N PRO A 476 -1.01 35.12 27.25
CA PRO A 476 -1.01 33.94 26.40
C PRO A 476 -2.24 33.80 25.49
N GLU A 477 -3.38 34.32 25.89
CA GLU A 477 -4.63 34.31 25.10
C GLU A 477 -4.55 35.08 23.80
N TYR A 478 -3.53 35.93 23.63
CA TYR A 478 -3.32 36.75 22.43
C TYR A 478 -2.26 36.22 21.48
N TYR A 479 -1.53 35.14 21.80
CA TYR A 479 -0.39 34.64 21.00
C TYR A 479 -0.75 34.30 19.56
N GLU A 480 -1.92 33.74 19.31
CA GLU A 480 -2.38 33.45 17.95
C GLU A 480 -3.03 34.69 17.29
N ARG A 481 -3.73 35.49 18.10
CA ARG A 481 -4.54 36.60 17.64
C ARG A 481 -3.71 37.74 17.08
N ILE A 482 -2.52 38.00 17.63
CA ILE A 482 -1.64 39.09 17.15
C ILE A 482 -1.19 38.95 15.68
N PHE A 483 -1.28 37.76 15.12
CA PHE A 483 -0.97 37.50 13.70
C PHE A 483 -2.20 37.64 12.78
N THR A 484 -3.37 37.92 13.32
CA THR A 484 -4.58 38.18 12.54
C THR A 484 -4.55 39.61 12.00
N ALA A 485 -4.82 39.79 10.70
CA ALA A 485 -4.82 41.13 10.08
C ALA A 485 -5.88 42.04 10.75
N PHE A 486 -5.53 43.32 10.95
CA PHE A 486 -6.35 44.36 11.58
C PHE A 486 -6.62 44.18 13.08
N GLU A 487 -6.09 43.14 13.72
CA GLU A 487 -6.26 42.93 15.15
C GLU A 487 -5.26 43.77 15.96
N ARG A 488 -5.71 44.37 17.04
CA ARG A 488 -4.92 45.22 17.92
C ARG A 488 -5.30 45.00 19.38
N LEU A 489 -4.30 44.87 20.25
CA LEU A 489 -4.48 44.61 21.68
C LEU A 489 -4.57 45.88 22.53
N HIS A 490 -3.95 46.97 22.04
CA HIS A 490 -3.89 48.26 22.76
C HIS A 490 -4.62 49.38 22.02
N ASN A 491 -5.20 50.32 22.77
CA ASN A 491 -5.91 51.47 22.22
C ASN A 491 -4.98 52.41 21.48
N LEU A 492 -5.53 53.13 20.46
CA LEU A 492 -4.84 54.10 19.60
C LEU A 492 -4.11 55.20 20.37
N SER A 493 -4.54 55.53 21.60
CA SER A 493 -3.93 56.57 22.42
C SER A 493 -2.63 56.14 23.11
N GLN A 494 -2.34 54.83 23.15
CA GLN A 494 -1.13 54.32 23.80
C GLN A 494 -0.03 53.94 22.83
N TYR A 495 -0.37 53.28 21.69
CA TYR A 495 0.60 52.81 20.70
C TYR A 495 0.04 52.99 19.29
N GLU A 496 0.79 53.67 18.43
CA GLU A 496 0.44 53.87 17.01
C GLU A 496 0.65 52.59 16.22
N GLY A 497 -0.14 52.33 15.13
CA GLY A 497 0.04 51.24 14.20
C GLY A 497 -1.24 50.76 13.54
N THR A 498 -1.10 50.00 12.45
CA THR A 498 -2.19 49.53 11.59
C THR A 498 -2.78 48.18 11.98
N GLY A 499 -2.05 47.35 12.71
CA GLY A 499 -2.46 45.99 13.07
C GLY A 499 -2.23 44.96 11.94
N ILE A 500 -1.45 45.33 10.89
CA ILE A 500 -1.19 44.44 9.74
C ILE A 500 0.25 43.90 9.78
N GLY A 501 1.20 44.59 10.42
CA GLY A 501 2.62 44.26 10.36
C GLY A 501 2.96 42.80 10.78
N LEU A 502 2.36 42.30 11.88
CA LEU A 502 2.58 40.91 12.30
C LEU A 502 1.87 39.88 11.39
N ALA A 503 0.73 40.25 10.79
CA ALA A 503 0.10 39.41 9.78
C ALA A 503 0.96 39.31 8.50
N ILE A 504 1.64 40.40 8.13
CA ILE A 504 2.66 40.40 7.07
C ILE A 504 3.83 39.47 7.44
N CYS A 505 4.35 39.56 8.68
CA CYS A 505 5.40 38.66 9.15
C CYS A 505 5.02 37.19 9.03
N LYS A 506 3.82 36.84 9.47
CA LYS A 506 3.29 35.47 9.37
C LYS A 506 3.22 35.02 7.90
N LYS A 507 2.70 35.86 7.02
CA LYS A 507 2.57 35.58 5.59
C LYS A 507 3.95 35.37 4.92
N ILE A 508 4.94 36.21 5.23
CA ILE A 508 6.32 36.08 4.73
C ILE A 508 6.92 34.74 5.17
N VAL A 509 6.77 34.39 6.45
CA VAL A 509 7.31 33.14 7.02
C VAL A 509 6.60 31.92 6.42
N GLU A 510 5.28 31.94 6.26
CA GLU A 510 4.52 30.90 5.57
C GLU A 510 4.98 30.74 4.12
N PHE A 511 5.26 31.84 3.43
CA PHE A 511 5.76 31.83 2.07
C PHE A 511 7.16 31.22 1.94
N HIS A 512 7.99 31.37 2.99
CA HIS A 512 9.31 30.73 3.10
C HIS A 512 9.22 29.32 3.74
N HIS A 513 8.04 28.74 3.73
CA HIS A 513 7.83 27.38 4.24
C HIS A 513 8.19 27.21 5.73
N GLY A 514 7.92 28.23 6.52
CA GLY A 514 8.24 28.28 7.94
C GLY A 514 7.03 28.48 8.86
N ASN A 515 7.34 28.68 10.13
CA ASN A 515 6.39 29.03 11.16
C ASN A 515 6.93 30.18 12.02
N ILE A 516 6.03 31.09 12.46
CA ILE A 516 6.32 32.14 13.42
C ILE A 516 5.48 31.92 14.68
N SER A 517 6.12 32.03 15.82
CA SER A 517 5.47 31.94 17.12
C SER A 517 5.94 33.06 18.05
N VAL A 518 5.20 33.29 19.12
CA VAL A 518 5.55 34.24 20.16
C VAL A 518 5.43 33.60 21.53
N GLU A 519 6.34 33.92 22.40
CA GLU A 519 6.31 33.55 23.82
C GLU A 519 6.65 34.77 24.65
N CYS A 520 5.98 34.93 25.79
CA CYS A 520 6.28 35.99 26.73
C CYS A 520 6.68 35.41 28.07
N SER A 521 7.63 36.09 28.69
CA SER A 521 8.06 35.82 30.07
C SER A 521 8.13 37.13 30.87
N GLU A 522 8.48 37.05 32.13
CA GLU A 522 8.75 38.24 32.97
C GLU A 522 9.84 39.14 32.40
N ASN A 523 10.67 38.60 31.49
CA ASN A 523 11.81 39.27 30.87
C ASN A 523 11.48 39.88 29.49
N GLY A 524 10.21 39.89 29.05
CA GLY A 524 9.79 40.47 27.76
C GLY A 524 9.19 39.47 26.78
N THR A 525 9.15 39.84 25.49
CA THR A 525 8.57 39.06 24.40
C THR A 525 9.68 38.42 23.56
N VAL A 526 9.46 37.18 23.10
CA VAL A 526 10.33 36.48 22.16
C VAL A 526 9.51 36.02 20.95
N PHE A 527 9.81 36.58 19.79
CA PHE A 527 9.33 36.06 18.52
C PHE A 527 10.30 35.01 18.01
N THR A 528 9.80 33.84 17.68
CA THR A 528 10.59 32.73 17.12
C THR A 528 10.10 32.42 15.70
N VAL A 529 11.00 32.47 14.74
CA VAL A 529 10.75 32.12 13.33
C VAL A 529 11.59 30.88 13.01
N ILE A 530 10.95 29.84 12.47
CA ILE A 530 11.60 28.62 12.04
C ILE A 530 11.31 28.43 10.57
N ILE A 531 12.36 28.38 9.73
CA ILE A 531 12.27 28.20 8.29
C ILE A 531 13.32 27.21 7.79
N PRO A 532 13.09 26.51 6.67
CA PRO A 532 14.15 25.73 6.00
C PRO A 532 15.32 26.61 5.61
N SER A 533 16.55 26.16 5.87
CA SER A 533 17.77 26.90 5.48
C SER A 533 18.00 26.91 3.98
N SER A 534 17.44 25.91 3.25
CA SER A 534 17.43 25.84 1.79
C SER A 534 16.02 25.69 1.25
N GLN A 535 15.70 26.42 0.20
CA GLN A 535 14.39 26.41 -0.47
C GLN A 535 14.37 25.54 -1.74
N SER A 536 15.51 24.99 -2.15
CA SER A 536 15.65 24.19 -3.40
C SER A 536 14.79 22.93 -3.39
N ASN A 537 14.66 22.29 -2.23
CA ASN A 537 13.93 21.03 -2.07
C ASN A 537 12.40 21.21 -2.07
N PHE A 538 11.91 22.45 -1.93
CA PHE A 538 10.47 22.76 -1.89
C PHE A 538 9.91 23.22 -3.25
N ARG A 539 10.75 23.71 -4.17
CA ARG A 539 10.32 24.15 -5.51
C ARG A 539 9.81 23.04 -6.43
N GLY A 540 10.32 21.81 -6.31
CA GLY A 540 10.00 20.71 -7.23
C GLY A 540 8.67 20.02 -6.98
N ARG A 541 7.95 20.34 -5.90
CA ARG A 541 6.75 19.62 -5.45
C ARG A 541 5.43 20.38 -5.54
N MET A 542 5.47 21.66 -5.87
CA MET A 542 4.26 22.44 -6.18
C MET A 542 3.84 22.32 -7.66
N ALA A 543 4.64 21.69 -8.52
CA ALA A 543 4.39 21.55 -9.96
C ALA A 543 4.00 20.13 -10.39
N SER A 544 3.74 19.22 -9.45
CA SER A 544 3.26 17.86 -9.74
C SER A 544 1.86 17.66 -9.02
#